data_cfad8e8421f91319dbf601bf423d6fff
#
_entry.id   cfad8e8421f91319dbf601bf423d6fff
#
_cell.length_a   1.000
_cell.length_b   1.000
_cell.length_c   1.000
_cell.angle_alpha   90.00
_cell.angle_beta   90.00
_cell.angle_gamma   90.00
#
_symmetry.space_group_name_H-M   'P 1'
#
loop_
_entity.id
_entity.type
_entity.pdbx_description
1 polymer ?
#
loop_
_entity_poly.entity_id
_entity_poly.type
_entity_poly.pdbx_seq_one_letter_code
_entity_poly.pdbx_strand_id
1 'polypeptide(L)'
;MSCNCKINEGKGKVTIVMDSQAGSCGKGKFIGYLARKDNINVAINNFMSNAGHTFMYDDGTKVITQHLPTSIVNDDTILMIGPGAAITPEILINEIIKYQSIIGHRKIVIHPRAVLI
;
A
#
# COMPACT_ATOMS: atom_id res chain seq x y z
N MET A 1 -24.31 3.93 -17.37
CA MET A 1 -22.84 3.93 -17.30
C MET A 1 -22.36 2.51 -17.47
N SER A 2 -22.04 2.12 -18.68
CA SER A 2 -21.54 0.78 -18.92
C SER A 2 -20.05 0.78 -18.61
N CYS A 3 -19.69 0.17 -17.49
CA CYS A 3 -18.31 -0.17 -17.20
C CYS A 3 -17.94 -1.34 -18.14
N ASN A 4 -17.26 -1.05 -19.25
CA ASN A 4 -16.65 -2.08 -20.08
C ASN A 4 -15.41 -2.62 -19.33
N CYS A 5 -15.61 -3.20 -18.17
CA CYS A 5 -14.66 -4.12 -17.59
C CYS A 5 -14.67 -5.37 -18.48
N LYS A 6 -13.79 -5.39 -19.46
CA LYS A 6 -13.37 -6.67 -20.04
C LYS A 6 -12.65 -7.42 -18.93
N ILE A 7 -13.39 -8.23 -18.21
CA ILE A 7 -12.81 -9.26 -17.37
C ILE A 7 -12.09 -10.19 -18.35
N ASN A 8 -10.80 -10.00 -18.49
CA ASN A 8 -9.94 -10.97 -19.17
C ASN A 8 -9.92 -12.20 -18.28
N GLU A 9 -10.83 -13.11 -18.52
CA GLU A 9 -10.88 -14.39 -17.83
C GLU A 9 -9.48 -15.02 -17.83
N GLY A 10 -8.94 -15.27 -16.65
CA GLY A 10 -7.67 -15.95 -16.45
C GLY A 10 -6.40 -15.09 -16.44
N LYS A 11 -6.45 -13.76 -16.57
CA LYS A 11 -5.24 -12.91 -16.59
C LYS A 11 -5.08 -11.95 -15.40
N GLY A 12 -6.09 -11.78 -14.57
CA GLY A 12 -6.02 -10.98 -13.36
C GLY A 12 -5.55 -11.82 -12.17
N LYS A 13 -4.54 -11.35 -11.43
CA LYS A 13 -4.09 -11.98 -10.20
C LYS A 13 -4.37 -11.06 -9.03
N VAL A 14 -5.02 -11.59 -7.99
CA VAL A 14 -5.21 -10.91 -6.72
C VAL A 14 -4.45 -11.68 -5.64
N THR A 15 -3.59 -10.97 -4.91
CA THR A 15 -2.88 -11.53 -3.76
C THR A 15 -3.35 -10.80 -2.51
N ILE A 16 -3.81 -11.55 -1.52
CA ILE A 16 -4.26 -11.03 -0.22
C ILE A 16 -3.27 -11.47 0.84
N VAL A 17 -2.72 -10.50 1.58
CA VAL A 17 -1.82 -10.76 2.70
C VAL A 17 -2.52 -10.41 4.00
N MET A 18 -2.66 -11.40 4.87
CA MET A 18 -3.36 -11.28 6.15
C MET A 18 -2.49 -11.83 7.28
N ASP A 19 -2.66 -11.27 8.46
CA ASP A 19 -2.12 -11.84 9.68
C ASP A 19 -3.02 -13.00 10.18
N SER A 20 -2.40 -14.08 10.63
CA SER A 20 -3.11 -15.19 11.28
C SER A 20 -2.96 -15.16 12.81
N GLN A 21 -2.24 -14.19 13.34
CA GLN A 21 -1.98 -14.03 14.77
C GLN A 21 -1.96 -12.54 15.15
N ALA A 22 -2.12 -12.24 16.42
CA ALA A 22 -1.98 -10.90 16.96
C ALA A 22 -0.51 -10.44 16.95
N GLY A 23 -0.27 -9.16 16.69
CA GLY A 23 1.04 -8.53 16.70
C GLY A 23 1.72 -8.44 15.33
N SER A 24 2.96 -7.96 15.35
CA SER A 24 3.75 -7.77 14.14
C SER A 24 4.27 -9.10 13.61
N CYS A 25 3.98 -9.45 12.38
CA CYS A 25 4.41 -10.70 11.74
C CYS A 25 5.16 -10.48 10.42
N GLY A 26 5.69 -9.28 10.18
CA GLY A 26 6.50 -8.96 8.99
C GLY A 26 5.69 -8.73 7.71
N LYS A 27 4.40 -8.45 7.83
CA LYS A 27 3.50 -8.24 6.69
C LYS A 27 3.98 -7.14 5.73
N GLY A 28 4.46 -6.01 6.26
CA GLY A 28 4.97 -4.92 5.44
C GLY A 28 6.16 -5.31 4.58
N LYS A 29 7.09 -6.06 5.14
CA LYS A 29 8.25 -6.59 4.41
C LYS A 29 7.82 -7.54 3.29
N PHE A 30 6.89 -8.42 3.58
CA PHE A 30 6.39 -9.41 2.62
C PHE A 30 5.61 -8.75 1.48
N ILE A 31 4.75 -7.76 1.78
CA ILE A 31 4.01 -7.00 0.79
C ILE A 31 4.95 -6.24 -0.15
N GLY A 32 5.96 -5.56 0.38
CA GLY A 32 6.96 -4.86 -0.42
C GLY A 32 7.73 -5.81 -1.34
N TYR A 33 8.12 -6.96 -0.82
CA TYR A 33 8.79 -8.01 -1.61
C TYR A 33 7.90 -8.51 -2.75
N LEU A 34 6.65 -8.86 -2.48
CA LEU A 34 5.71 -9.34 -3.50
C LEU A 34 5.41 -8.26 -4.55
N ALA A 35 5.29 -7.01 -4.14
CA ALA A 35 5.04 -5.91 -5.05
C ALA A 35 6.15 -5.78 -6.11
N ARG A 36 7.39 -5.92 -5.69
CA ARG A 36 8.55 -5.88 -6.60
C ARG A 36 8.67 -7.14 -7.43
N LYS A 37 8.51 -8.30 -6.81
CA LYS A 37 8.64 -9.60 -7.47
C LYS A 37 7.61 -9.79 -8.58
N ASP A 38 6.35 -9.46 -8.30
CA ASP A 38 5.23 -9.69 -9.21
C ASP A 38 4.88 -8.45 -10.04
N ASN A 39 5.60 -7.34 -9.86
CA ASN A 39 5.34 -6.05 -10.49
C ASN A 39 3.86 -5.65 -10.40
N ILE A 40 3.36 -5.55 -9.18
CA ILE A 40 1.95 -5.31 -8.87
C ILE A 40 1.48 -3.97 -9.45
N ASN A 41 0.34 -3.96 -10.13
CA ASN A 41 -0.24 -2.74 -10.69
C ASN A 41 -0.92 -1.86 -9.64
N VAL A 42 -1.62 -2.48 -8.68
CA VAL A 42 -2.39 -1.78 -7.65
C VAL A 42 -2.15 -2.45 -6.31
N ALA A 43 -1.89 -1.67 -5.30
CA ALA A 43 -1.83 -2.12 -3.91
C ALA A 43 -2.85 -1.37 -3.07
N ILE A 44 -3.61 -2.10 -2.28
CA ILE A 44 -4.65 -1.56 -1.40
C ILE A 44 -4.36 -1.99 0.02
N ASN A 45 -4.44 -1.07 0.96
CA ASN A 45 -4.43 -1.38 2.38
C ASN A 45 -5.58 -0.73 3.13
N ASN A 46 -5.88 -1.25 4.32
CA ASN A 46 -6.87 -0.72 5.26
C ASN A 46 -6.21 -0.48 6.62
N PHE A 47 -5.01 0.08 6.62
CA PHE A 47 -4.25 0.29 7.84
C PHE A 47 -4.83 1.39 8.73
N MET A 48 -4.51 1.30 9.99
CA MET A 48 -4.72 2.35 10.98
C MET A 48 -3.38 3.02 11.31
N SER A 49 -3.43 4.21 11.88
CA SER A 49 -2.23 4.99 12.21
C SER A 49 -1.41 4.47 13.40
N ASN A 50 -1.90 3.42 14.08
CA ASN A 50 -1.31 2.93 15.33
C ASN A 50 -0.08 2.04 15.16
N ALA A 51 0.26 1.63 13.96
CA ALA A 51 1.39 0.74 13.70
C ALA A 51 2.15 1.13 12.43
N GLY A 52 3.47 0.97 12.47
CA GLY A 52 4.33 1.15 11.30
C GLY A 52 4.55 -0.18 10.59
N HIS A 53 4.72 -0.10 9.28
CA HIS A 53 5.05 -1.22 8.40
C HIS A 53 6.38 -0.93 7.73
N THR A 54 7.32 -1.85 7.85
CA THR A 54 8.69 -1.64 7.39
C THR A 54 9.04 -2.54 6.22
N PHE A 55 9.60 -1.94 5.18
CA PHE A 55 10.34 -2.65 4.14
C PHE A 55 11.81 -2.24 4.18
N MET A 56 12.71 -3.16 3.97
CA MET A 56 14.15 -2.90 3.91
C MET A 56 14.70 -3.37 2.56
N TYR A 57 15.38 -2.46 1.88
CA TYR A 57 16.13 -2.79 0.66
C TYR A 57 17.40 -3.59 1.00
N ASP A 58 17.98 -4.22 -0.01
CA ASP A 58 19.21 -5.01 0.14
C ASP A 58 20.41 -4.19 0.60
N ASP A 59 20.43 -2.88 0.31
CA ASP A 59 21.45 -1.93 0.77
C ASP A 59 21.26 -1.47 2.22
N GLY A 60 20.22 -1.94 2.92
CA GLY A 60 19.90 -1.57 4.28
C GLY A 60 18.99 -0.35 4.42
N THR A 61 18.66 0.33 3.32
CA THR A 61 17.71 1.45 3.34
C THR A 61 16.31 0.97 3.74
N LYS A 62 15.66 1.70 4.65
CA LYS A 62 14.34 1.34 5.17
C LYS A 62 13.27 2.31 4.68
N VAL A 63 12.12 1.76 4.34
CA VAL A 63 10.87 2.48 4.14
C VAL A 63 9.92 2.07 5.24
N ILE A 64 9.47 3.04 6.03
CA ILE A 64 8.55 2.82 7.15
C ILE A 64 7.30 3.64 6.87
N THR A 65 6.16 2.95 6.70
CA THR A 65 4.87 3.57 6.43
C THR A 65 3.87 3.24 7.53
N GLN A 66 2.89 4.12 7.72
CA GLN A 66 1.75 3.89 8.62
C GLN A 66 0.44 3.80 7.82
N HIS A 67 0.24 4.67 6.86
CA HIS A 67 -0.95 4.71 6.01
C HIS A 67 -0.72 4.21 4.59
N LEU A 68 0.43 4.51 4.01
CA LEU A 68 0.76 4.06 2.67
C LEU A 68 1.14 2.58 2.66
N PRO A 69 0.75 1.81 1.62
CA PRO A 69 1.21 0.44 1.48
C PRO A 69 2.72 0.40 1.25
N THR A 70 3.40 -0.58 1.84
CA THR A 70 4.84 -0.78 1.61
C THR A 70 5.16 -1.14 0.16
N SER A 71 4.15 -1.44 -0.64
CA SER A 71 4.26 -1.56 -2.11
C SER A 71 4.73 -0.29 -2.81
N ILE A 72 4.82 0.82 -2.10
CA ILE A 72 5.49 2.06 -2.56
C ILE A 72 6.88 1.80 -3.13
N VAL A 73 7.54 0.75 -2.69
CA VAL A 73 8.88 0.33 -3.17
C VAL A 73 8.90 -0.22 -4.59
N ASN A 74 7.74 -0.48 -5.20
CA ASN A 74 7.62 -0.82 -6.61
C ASN A 74 7.16 0.40 -7.40
N ASP A 75 7.95 0.84 -8.36
CA ASP A 75 7.78 2.15 -9.01
C ASP A 75 6.46 2.33 -9.79
N ASP A 76 5.88 1.24 -10.29
CA ASP A 76 4.70 1.30 -11.16
C ASP A 76 3.38 1.04 -10.41
N THR A 77 3.43 0.80 -9.10
CA THR A 77 2.25 0.45 -8.32
C THR A 77 1.40 1.67 -7.97
N ILE A 78 0.13 1.65 -8.32
CA ILE A 78 -0.87 2.61 -7.83
C ILE A 78 -1.14 2.32 -6.37
N LEU A 79 -1.06 3.34 -5.52
CA LEU A 79 -1.23 3.21 -4.08
C LEU A 79 -2.65 3.58 -3.69
N MET A 80 -3.37 2.66 -3.06
CA MET A 80 -4.74 2.88 -2.62
C MET A 80 -4.89 2.68 -1.11
N ILE A 81 -5.62 3.57 -0.48
CA ILE A 81 -6.11 3.42 0.88
C ILE A 81 -7.57 3.03 0.78
N GLY A 82 -7.89 1.83 1.26
CA GLY A 82 -9.18 1.20 1.04
C GLY A 82 -10.29 1.63 2.01
N PRO A 83 -11.50 1.11 1.82
CA PRO A 83 -12.62 1.36 2.72
C PRO A 83 -12.34 0.76 4.09
N GLY A 84 -12.68 1.47 5.14
CA GLY A 84 -12.44 1.03 6.53
C GLY A 84 -11.04 1.36 7.07
N ALA A 85 -10.16 1.95 6.28
CA ALA A 85 -8.93 2.54 6.81
C ALA A 85 -9.26 3.71 7.73
N ALA A 86 -8.54 3.85 8.83
CA ALA A 86 -8.65 5.01 9.71
C ALA A 86 -7.41 5.90 9.52
N ILE A 87 -7.63 7.06 8.92
CA ILE A 87 -6.57 7.96 8.47
C ILE A 87 -6.41 9.10 9.45
N THR A 88 -5.20 9.31 9.94
CA THR A 88 -4.78 10.56 10.59
C THR A 88 -4.15 11.45 9.51
N PRO A 89 -4.82 12.54 9.09
CA PRO A 89 -4.37 13.33 7.93
C PRO A 89 -2.95 13.84 8.05
N GLU A 90 -2.57 14.30 9.23
CA GLU A 90 -1.21 14.81 9.48
C GLU A 90 -0.15 13.75 9.23
N ILE A 91 -0.38 12.51 9.69
CA ILE A 91 0.55 11.40 9.49
C ILE A 91 0.67 11.07 7.99
N LEU A 92 -0.46 10.99 7.29
CA LEU A 92 -0.48 10.68 5.86
C LEU A 92 0.25 11.76 5.04
N ILE A 93 0.01 13.03 5.34
CA ILE A 93 0.68 14.14 4.65
C ILE A 93 2.19 14.07 4.87
N ASN A 94 2.63 13.83 6.11
CA ASN A 94 4.04 13.70 6.43
C ASN A 94 4.68 12.50 5.72
N GLU A 95 3.99 11.38 5.59
CA GLU A 95 4.46 10.23 4.80
C GLU A 95 4.64 10.58 3.32
N ILE A 96 3.66 11.25 2.73
CA ILE A 96 3.71 11.67 1.32
C ILE A 96 4.91 12.60 1.08
N ILE A 97 5.13 13.56 1.97
CA ILE A 97 6.25 14.49 1.88
C ILE A 97 7.58 13.72 2.04
N LYS A 98 7.67 12.85 3.04
CA LYS A 98 8.88 12.08 3.33
C LYS A 98 9.30 11.19 2.16
N TYR A 99 8.34 10.55 1.50
CA TYR A 99 8.60 9.61 0.41
C TYR A 99 8.31 10.17 -0.98
N GLN A 100 8.25 11.48 -1.10
CA GLN A 100 7.93 12.17 -2.35
C GLN A 100 8.82 11.73 -3.52
N SER A 101 10.10 11.51 -3.30
CA SER A 101 11.04 11.04 -4.32
C SER A 101 10.75 9.61 -4.79
N ILE A 102 10.27 8.75 -3.90
CA ILE A 102 9.90 7.36 -4.22
C ILE A 102 8.53 7.32 -4.90
N ILE A 103 7.57 8.08 -4.40
CA ILE A 103 6.21 8.16 -4.96
C ILE A 103 6.25 8.72 -6.39
N GLY A 104 7.05 9.76 -6.64
CA GLY A 104 7.14 10.39 -7.95
C GLY A 104 5.79 10.92 -8.42
N HIS A 105 5.40 10.53 -9.63
CA HIS A 105 4.13 10.93 -10.25
C HIS A 105 2.99 9.93 -10.04
N ARG A 106 3.19 8.93 -9.19
CA ARG A 106 2.15 7.93 -8.94
C ARG A 106 0.94 8.53 -8.26
N LYS A 107 -0.22 7.98 -8.58
CA LYS A 107 -1.47 8.33 -7.92
C LYS A 107 -1.56 7.65 -6.56
N ILE A 108 -2.01 8.42 -5.58
CA ILE A 108 -2.48 7.93 -4.28
C ILE A 108 -3.99 8.09 -4.28
N VAL A 109 -4.71 7.00 -4.15
CA VAL A 109 -6.17 6.97 -4.19
C VAL A 109 -6.69 6.64 -2.81
N ILE A 110 -7.59 7.46 -2.30
CA ILE A 110 -8.25 7.25 -1.01
C ILE A 110 -9.72 6.91 -1.27
N HIS A 111 -10.16 5.79 -0.72
CA HIS A 111 -11.55 5.38 -0.86
C HIS A 111 -12.48 6.32 -0.08
N PRO A 112 -13.67 6.68 -0.61
CA PRO A 112 -14.61 7.59 0.07
C PRO A 112 -15.10 7.10 1.45
N ARG A 113 -15.01 5.80 1.70
CA ARG A 113 -15.36 5.19 3.01
C ARG A 113 -14.18 5.06 3.96
N ALA A 114 -13.00 5.60 3.64
CA ALA A 114 -11.95 5.75 4.62
C ALA A 114 -12.37 6.79 5.66
N VAL A 115 -12.05 6.53 6.91
CA VAL A 115 -12.46 7.37 8.04
C VAL A 115 -11.32 8.30 8.43
N LEU A 116 -11.60 9.57 8.60
CA LEU A 116 -10.63 10.52 9.15
C LEU A 116 -10.74 10.53 10.68
N ILE A 117 -9.61 10.47 11.32
CA ILE A 117 -9.53 10.50 12.80
C ILE A 117 -8.59 11.58 13.30
#